data_568dc0ed02b3671cda96b6e5dfd51274
#
_entry.id   568dc0ed02b3671cda96b6e5dfd51274
#
_cell.length_a   1.000
_cell.length_b   1.000
_cell.length_c   1.000
_cell.angle_alpha   90.00
_cell.angle_beta   90.00
_cell.angle_gamma   90.00
#
_symmetry.space_group_name_H-M   'P 1'
#
loop_
_entity.id
_entity.type
_entity.pdbx_description
1 polymer ?
#
loop_
_entity_poly.entity_id
_entity_poly.type
_entity_poly.pdbx_seq_one_letter_code
_entity_poly.pdbx_strand_id
1 'polypeptide(L)'
;KIEFLKNASRAFSESRDEKEIRAKEKEMDGQLNVLMAKVGQLTIENDWLKKNLNKSLEMIGRLKLISKDHKLTVLRQCELLEVNRTSVYYTPVEPDLQYENLVKNKLDYWHTKMPYMGVRKLRDKLQNIDNIPVGRKLIKRFMNEMGIYAMCPKPNLSKRNKLHKIHPYLLRNLCINKVNQVWAIDITYIRMGNGHMYLTAIIDWHSRFLVGWELSDTLDTAPVLEAVKKAIQRYGKPEIRNSDQGCQFTSDEYTTYLKNRGIRQSMDGKGRWVDNVVIERWFRSLKIEHIYPYEYLTPRELRVGIRKYVNEYNFERSHQTHGYQTPSQVYLGRQAA
;
A
#
# COMPACT_ATOMS: atom_id res chain seq x y z
N LYS A 1 -3.68 -11.44 -98.43
CA LYS A 1 -4.21 -12.61 -97.63
C LYS A 1 -3.30 -13.06 -96.47
N ILE A 2 -1.97 -13.03 -96.63
CA ILE A 2 -1.01 -13.49 -95.60
C ILE A 2 -0.90 -12.47 -94.47
N GLU A 3 -1.00 -11.17 -94.73
CA GLU A 3 -0.96 -10.13 -93.66
C GLU A 3 -2.22 -10.07 -92.84
N PHE A 4 -3.39 -10.40 -93.39
CA PHE A 4 -4.65 -10.52 -92.68
C PHE A 4 -4.66 -11.66 -91.69
N LEU A 5 -4.08 -12.81 -92.09
CA LEU A 5 -3.97 -13.96 -91.22
C LEU A 5 -2.94 -13.81 -90.05
N LYS A 6 -1.89 -12.98 -90.29
CA LYS A 6 -0.92 -12.60 -89.24
C LYS A 6 -1.54 -11.65 -88.22
N ASN A 7 -2.42 -10.75 -88.66
CA ASN A 7 -3.09 -9.81 -87.74
C ASN A 7 -4.38 -10.36 -87.11
N ALA A 8 -5.00 -11.36 -87.74
CA ALA A 8 -6.16 -12.05 -87.17
C ALA A 8 -5.85 -12.74 -85.78
N SER A 9 -4.67 -13.32 -85.63
CA SER A 9 -4.25 -13.91 -84.37
C SER A 9 -4.03 -12.86 -83.25
N ARG A 10 -3.73 -11.60 -83.63
CA ARG A 10 -3.61 -10.48 -82.65
C ARG A 10 -4.95 -9.87 -82.28
N ALA A 11 -5.97 -9.93 -83.16
CA ALA A 11 -7.32 -9.45 -82.87
C ALA A 11 -8.11 -10.36 -81.92
N PHE A 12 -7.70 -11.61 -81.76
CA PHE A 12 -8.33 -12.60 -80.85
C PHE A 12 -7.48 -12.86 -79.56
N SER A 13 -6.31 -12.27 -79.45
CA SER A 13 -5.57 -12.31 -78.20
C SER A 13 -6.01 -11.15 -77.32
N GLU A 14 -6.67 -11.39 -76.23
CA GLU A 14 -6.90 -10.36 -75.19
C GLU A 14 -5.58 -9.64 -74.91
N SER A 15 -5.63 -8.33 -74.96
CA SER A 15 -4.44 -7.51 -74.67
C SER A 15 -3.98 -7.76 -73.26
N ARG A 16 -2.70 -7.64 -72.95
CA ARG A 16 -2.17 -7.76 -71.59
C ARG A 16 -2.92 -6.83 -70.63
N ASP A 17 -3.27 -5.65 -71.11
CA ASP A 17 -3.98 -4.64 -70.35
C ASP A 17 -5.40 -5.05 -69.98
N GLU A 18 -6.14 -5.75 -70.88
CA GLU A 18 -7.48 -6.26 -70.60
C GLU A 18 -7.44 -7.41 -69.60
N LYS A 19 -6.41 -8.24 -69.60
CA LYS A 19 -6.24 -9.32 -68.58
C LYS A 19 -5.91 -8.74 -67.21
N GLU A 20 -5.08 -7.68 -67.16
CA GLU A 20 -4.78 -6.97 -65.92
C GLU A 20 -6.00 -6.20 -65.35
N ILE A 21 -6.82 -5.60 -66.23
CA ILE A 21 -8.04 -4.91 -65.82
C ILE A 21 -9.04 -5.92 -65.26
N ARG A 22 -9.29 -7.05 -65.95
CA ARG A 22 -10.19 -8.12 -65.42
C ARG A 22 -9.67 -8.75 -64.13
N ALA A 23 -8.36 -8.88 -63.97
CA ALA A 23 -7.78 -9.38 -62.72
C ALA A 23 -8.03 -8.40 -61.54
N LYS A 24 -7.84 -7.10 -61.77
CA LYS A 24 -8.12 -6.06 -60.79
C LYS A 24 -9.62 -5.92 -60.47
N GLU A 25 -10.48 -6.05 -61.45
CA GLU A 25 -11.94 -6.06 -61.26
C GLU A 25 -12.35 -7.24 -60.38
N LYS A 26 -11.82 -8.43 -60.64
CA LYS A 26 -12.10 -9.64 -59.88
C LYS A 26 -11.57 -9.58 -58.44
N GLU A 27 -10.46 -8.92 -58.23
CA GLU A 27 -9.88 -8.64 -56.92
C GLU A 27 -10.74 -7.64 -56.17
N MET A 28 -11.17 -6.52 -56.83
CA MET A 28 -12.07 -5.54 -56.25
C MET A 28 -13.44 -6.13 -55.91
N ASP A 29 -14.03 -6.96 -56.76
CA ASP A 29 -15.29 -7.67 -56.44
C ASP A 29 -15.13 -8.61 -55.26
N GLY A 30 -13.98 -9.28 -55.15
CA GLY A 30 -13.65 -10.09 -53.98
C GLY A 30 -13.59 -9.28 -52.68
N GLN A 31 -12.89 -8.11 -52.76
CA GLN A 31 -12.81 -7.18 -51.60
C GLN A 31 -14.19 -6.59 -51.25
N LEU A 32 -14.99 -6.24 -52.24
CA LEU A 32 -16.34 -5.71 -52.03
C LEU A 32 -17.25 -6.71 -51.33
N ASN A 33 -17.22 -7.98 -51.75
CA ASN A 33 -17.99 -9.07 -51.12
C ASN A 33 -17.59 -9.28 -49.68
N VAL A 34 -16.29 -9.23 -49.34
CA VAL A 34 -15.79 -9.33 -47.98
C VAL A 34 -16.23 -8.12 -47.12
N LEU A 35 -16.18 -6.92 -47.69
CA LEU A 35 -16.66 -5.70 -47.01
C LEU A 35 -18.17 -5.75 -46.76
N MET A 36 -18.98 -6.15 -47.73
CA MET A 36 -20.44 -6.31 -47.57
C MET A 36 -20.81 -7.33 -46.51
N ALA A 37 -20.10 -8.49 -46.49
CA ALA A 37 -20.29 -9.47 -45.45
C ALA A 37 -19.97 -8.92 -44.04
N LYS A 38 -18.89 -8.16 -43.94
CA LYS A 38 -18.47 -7.52 -42.68
C LYS A 38 -19.44 -6.43 -42.21
N VAL A 39 -19.96 -5.61 -43.13
CA VAL A 39 -21.00 -4.62 -42.83
C VAL A 39 -22.27 -5.30 -42.36
N GLY A 40 -22.70 -6.36 -43.03
CA GLY A 40 -23.89 -7.15 -42.62
C GLY A 40 -23.72 -7.73 -41.20
N GLN A 41 -22.56 -8.28 -40.88
CA GLN A 41 -22.26 -8.78 -39.54
C GLN A 41 -22.29 -7.66 -38.50
N LEU A 42 -21.60 -6.54 -38.77
CA LEU A 42 -21.56 -5.38 -37.86
C LEU A 42 -22.96 -4.76 -37.63
N THR A 43 -23.83 -4.78 -38.65
CA THR A 43 -25.19 -4.30 -38.49
C THR A 43 -26.00 -5.19 -37.54
N ILE A 44 -25.88 -6.51 -37.69
CA ILE A 44 -26.55 -7.47 -36.78
C ILE A 44 -26.02 -7.30 -35.34
N GLU A 45 -24.73 -7.15 -35.16
CA GLU A 45 -24.10 -6.93 -33.86
C GLU A 45 -24.56 -5.63 -33.21
N ASN A 46 -24.59 -4.54 -34.00
CA ASN A 46 -25.03 -3.23 -33.52
C ASN A 46 -26.51 -3.21 -33.10
N ASP A 47 -27.37 -3.82 -33.89
CA ASP A 47 -28.79 -3.92 -33.58
C ASP A 47 -29.05 -4.77 -32.33
N TRP A 48 -28.26 -5.83 -32.17
CA TRP A 48 -28.33 -6.67 -30.96
C TRP A 48 -27.85 -5.92 -29.73
N LEU A 49 -26.73 -5.20 -29.82
CA LEU A 49 -26.20 -4.37 -28.76
C LEU A 49 -27.17 -3.26 -28.36
N LYS A 50 -27.76 -2.53 -29.32
CA LYS A 50 -28.76 -1.48 -29.04
C LYS A 50 -29.95 -2.00 -28.29
N LYS A 51 -30.44 -3.18 -28.61
CA LYS A 51 -31.58 -3.83 -27.89
C LYS A 51 -31.23 -4.20 -26.45
N ASN A 52 -29.95 -4.48 -26.16
CA ASN A 52 -29.52 -5.01 -24.89
C ASN A 52 -28.79 -3.99 -24.01
N LEU A 53 -28.30 -2.86 -24.56
CA LEU A 53 -27.54 -1.83 -23.83
C LEU A 53 -28.32 -1.15 -22.70
N ASN A 54 -29.64 -1.17 -22.76
CA ASN A 54 -30.50 -0.57 -21.74
C ASN A 54 -30.89 -1.52 -20.59
N LYS A 55 -30.29 -2.74 -20.56
CA LYS A 55 -30.63 -3.74 -19.55
C LYS A 55 -29.37 -4.06 -18.72
N SER A 56 -29.40 -3.59 -17.47
CA SER A 56 -28.55 -3.98 -16.33
C SER A 56 -27.05 -4.26 -16.60
N LEU A 57 -26.24 -3.46 -15.99
CA LEU A 57 -24.76 -3.52 -16.02
C LEU A 57 -24.16 -4.67 -15.18
N GLU A 58 -24.95 -5.38 -14.39
CA GLU A 58 -24.47 -6.47 -13.55
C GLU A 58 -24.24 -7.76 -14.35
N MET A 59 -23.23 -8.55 -13.95
CA MET A 59 -22.84 -9.79 -14.61
C MET A 59 -24.01 -10.77 -14.79
N ILE A 60 -24.87 -10.92 -13.80
CA ILE A 60 -26.04 -11.79 -13.82
C ILE A 60 -27.06 -11.29 -14.87
N GLY A 61 -27.23 -9.98 -14.98
CA GLY A 61 -28.08 -9.37 -15.99
C GLY A 61 -27.58 -9.60 -17.41
N ARG A 62 -26.25 -9.50 -17.63
CA ARG A 62 -25.61 -9.76 -18.93
C ARG A 62 -25.77 -11.21 -19.37
N LEU A 63 -25.65 -12.17 -18.45
CA LEU A 63 -25.86 -13.60 -18.75
C LEU A 63 -27.27 -13.91 -19.20
N LYS A 64 -28.30 -13.25 -18.67
CA LYS A 64 -29.70 -13.41 -19.06
C LYS A 64 -30.04 -12.87 -20.45
N LEU A 65 -29.17 -12.03 -21.04
CA LEU A 65 -29.36 -11.48 -22.38
C LEU A 65 -28.87 -12.44 -23.48
N ILE A 66 -28.13 -13.47 -23.13
CA ILE A 66 -27.60 -14.45 -24.08
C ILE A 66 -28.69 -15.44 -24.48
N SER A 67 -29.01 -15.48 -25.78
CA SER A 67 -29.96 -16.41 -26.36
C SER A 67 -29.28 -17.44 -27.27
N LYS A 68 -29.66 -18.70 -27.12
CA LYS A 68 -29.14 -19.78 -27.97
C LYS A 68 -29.74 -19.76 -29.38
N ASP A 69 -30.92 -19.18 -29.54
CA ASP A 69 -31.69 -19.17 -30.79
C ASP A 69 -31.49 -17.90 -31.63
N HIS A 70 -30.48 -17.08 -31.29
CA HIS A 70 -30.18 -15.86 -32.01
C HIS A 70 -29.26 -16.12 -33.22
N LYS A 71 -29.33 -15.23 -34.25
CA LYS A 71 -28.44 -15.27 -35.42
C LYS A 71 -26.94 -15.14 -35.06
N LEU A 72 -26.61 -14.48 -33.95
CA LEU A 72 -25.24 -14.43 -33.43
C LEU A 72 -24.94 -15.68 -32.59
N THR A 73 -23.78 -16.25 -32.80
CA THR A 73 -23.32 -17.38 -31.98
C THR A 73 -23.17 -17.00 -30.51
N VAL A 74 -23.40 -17.96 -29.60
CA VAL A 74 -23.24 -17.75 -28.15
C VAL A 74 -21.83 -17.21 -27.82
N LEU A 75 -20.79 -17.67 -28.55
CA LEU A 75 -19.43 -17.18 -28.38
C LEU A 75 -19.35 -15.67 -28.64
N ARG A 76 -19.93 -15.23 -29.78
CA ARG A 76 -19.90 -13.81 -30.16
C ARG A 76 -20.72 -12.94 -29.22
N GLN A 77 -21.87 -13.44 -28.75
CA GLN A 77 -22.68 -12.75 -27.73
C GLN A 77 -21.90 -12.58 -26.42
N CYS A 78 -21.14 -13.63 -26.00
CA CYS A 78 -20.30 -13.55 -24.81
C CYS A 78 -19.18 -12.52 -24.94
N GLU A 79 -18.53 -12.47 -26.11
CA GLU A 79 -17.51 -11.45 -26.41
C GLU A 79 -18.06 -10.02 -26.34
N LEU A 80 -19.22 -9.79 -26.96
CA LEU A 80 -19.88 -8.48 -26.99
C LEU A 80 -20.36 -8.02 -25.60
N LEU A 81 -20.75 -8.95 -24.72
CA LEU A 81 -21.17 -8.67 -23.36
C LEU A 81 -20.05 -8.74 -22.32
N GLU A 82 -18.83 -9.06 -22.75
CA GLU A 82 -17.66 -9.22 -21.86
C GLU A 82 -17.91 -10.25 -20.74
N VAL A 83 -18.57 -11.36 -21.06
CA VAL A 83 -18.84 -12.45 -20.11
C VAL A 83 -18.15 -13.74 -20.55
N ASN A 84 -17.74 -14.55 -19.57
CA ASN A 84 -17.10 -15.81 -19.87
C ASN A 84 -18.15 -16.83 -20.38
N ARG A 85 -17.86 -17.50 -21.49
CA ARG A 85 -18.73 -18.55 -22.06
C ARG A 85 -19.06 -19.67 -21.05
N THR A 86 -18.13 -20.04 -20.19
CA THR A 86 -18.37 -21.07 -19.17
C THR A 86 -19.46 -20.67 -18.18
N SER A 87 -19.62 -19.38 -17.90
CA SER A 87 -20.65 -18.86 -17.00
C SER A 87 -22.08 -19.02 -17.58
N VAL A 88 -22.22 -19.06 -18.92
CA VAL A 88 -23.51 -19.27 -19.58
C VAL A 88 -24.03 -20.70 -19.37
N TYR A 89 -23.14 -21.67 -19.27
CA TYR A 89 -23.49 -23.10 -19.10
C TYR A 89 -23.34 -23.55 -17.63
N TYR A 90 -22.93 -22.65 -16.74
CA TYR A 90 -22.79 -22.97 -15.32
C TYR A 90 -24.17 -23.05 -14.65
N THR A 91 -24.50 -24.21 -14.15
CA THR A 91 -25.68 -24.42 -13.30
C THR A 91 -25.19 -24.50 -11.86
N PRO A 92 -25.61 -23.57 -10.97
CA PRO A 92 -25.27 -23.65 -9.55
C PRO A 92 -25.75 -24.97 -8.96
N VAL A 93 -24.85 -25.67 -8.27
CA VAL A 93 -25.22 -26.86 -7.49
C VAL A 93 -25.68 -26.37 -6.13
N GLU A 94 -26.84 -26.80 -5.68
CA GLU A 94 -27.35 -26.49 -4.34
C GLU A 94 -26.38 -27.05 -3.28
N PRO A 95 -26.03 -26.23 -2.27
CA PRO A 95 -25.13 -26.69 -1.21
C PRO A 95 -25.80 -27.76 -0.35
N ASP A 96 -25.09 -28.82 -0.03
CA ASP A 96 -25.52 -29.81 0.96
C ASP A 96 -25.39 -29.20 2.35
N LEU A 97 -26.51 -28.65 2.86
CA LEU A 97 -26.58 -27.97 4.16
C LEU A 97 -26.27 -28.93 5.31
N GLN A 98 -26.58 -30.22 5.20
CA GLN A 98 -26.30 -31.19 6.26
C GLN A 98 -24.79 -31.41 6.38
N TYR A 99 -24.12 -31.59 5.26
CA TYR A 99 -22.67 -31.72 5.20
C TYR A 99 -21.96 -30.43 5.65
N GLU A 100 -22.44 -29.25 5.21
CA GLU A 100 -21.85 -27.98 5.64
C GLU A 100 -21.95 -27.78 7.17
N ASN A 101 -23.11 -28.05 7.75
CA ASN A 101 -23.32 -27.95 9.19
C ASN A 101 -22.47 -28.96 9.96
N LEU A 102 -22.35 -30.18 9.47
CA LEU A 102 -21.47 -31.20 10.07
C LEU A 102 -20.01 -30.70 10.12
N VAL A 103 -19.50 -30.19 9.00
CA VAL A 103 -18.14 -29.67 8.92
C VAL A 103 -17.94 -28.44 9.81
N LYS A 104 -18.90 -27.51 9.84
CA LYS A 104 -18.85 -26.30 10.68
C LYS A 104 -18.83 -26.67 12.17
N ASN A 105 -19.69 -27.57 12.62
CA ASN A 105 -19.72 -28.04 14.02
C ASN A 105 -18.40 -28.69 14.44
N LYS A 106 -17.79 -29.48 13.55
CA LYS A 106 -16.49 -30.09 13.82
C LYS A 106 -15.34 -29.08 13.82
N LEU A 107 -15.40 -28.07 12.95
CA LEU A 107 -14.43 -26.96 12.97
C LEU A 107 -14.51 -26.16 14.26
N ASP A 108 -15.71 -25.87 14.75
CA ASP A 108 -15.92 -25.19 16.03
C ASP A 108 -15.37 -26.00 17.20
N TYR A 109 -15.69 -27.30 17.26
CA TYR A 109 -15.14 -28.21 18.26
C TYR A 109 -13.62 -28.21 18.30
N TRP A 110 -12.96 -28.39 17.14
CA TRP A 110 -11.51 -28.43 17.08
C TRP A 110 -10.88 -27.07 17.37
N HIS A 111 -11.50 -25.98 16.93
CA HIS A 111 -11.02 -24.63 17.22
C HIS A 111 -11.13 -24.28 18.71
N THR A 112 -12.22 -24.64 19.35
CA THR A 112 -12.39 -24.46 20.80
C THR A 112 -11.36 -25.26 21.61
N LYS A 113 -11.10 -26.50 21.21
CA LYS A 113 -10.10 -27.35 21.86
C LYS A 113 -8.66 -26.93 21.59
N MET A 114 -8.36 -26.46 20.38
CA MET A 114 -7.00 -26.14 19.92
C MET A 114 -7.01 -24.88 19.03
N PRO A 115 -7.17 -23.68 19.59
CA PRO A 115 -7.39 -22.44 18.83
C PRO A 115 -6.20 -22.01 17.96
N TYR A 116 -5.03 -22.61 18.16
CA TYR A 116 -3.82 -22.37 17.35
C TYR A 116 -3.78 -23.17 16.05
N MET A 117 -4.77 -24.02 15.77
CA MET A 117 -4.81 -24.82 14.55
C MET A 117 -5.27 -24.00 13.34
N GLY A 118 -4.42 -23.91 12.32
CA GLY A 118 -4.78 -23.35 11.04
C GLY A 118 -5.39 -24.38 10.08
N VAL A 119 -5.86 -23.91 8.93
CA VAL A 119 -6.56 -24.70 7.88
C VAL A 119 -5.93 -26.07 7.58
N ARG A 120 -4.58 -26.16 7.53
CA ARG A 120 -3.89 -27.42 7.20
C ARG A 120 -4.05 -28.47 8.30
N LYS A 121 -3.90 -28.06 9.57
CA LYS A 121 -4.03 -28.94 10.73
C LYS A 121 -5.49 -29.34 10.97
N LEU A 122 -6.44 -28.40 10.77
CA LEU A 122 -7.86 -28.68 10.85
C LEU A 122 -8.31 -29.66 9.77
N ARG A 123 -7.80 -29.53 8.53
CA ARG A 123 -8.06 -30.53 7.48
C ARG A 123 -7.61 -31.92 7.90
N ASP A 124 -6.38 -32.03 8.41
CA ASP A 124 -5.83 -33.30 8.87
C ASP A 124 -6.72 -33.94 9.96
N LYS A 125 -7.17 -33.16 10.94
CA LYS A 125 -8.08 -33.62 11.98
C LYS A 125 -9.42 -34.12 11.44
N LEU A 126 -10.05 -33.32 10.56
CA LEU A 126 -11.32 -33.68 9.96
C LEU A 126 -11.22 -34.94 9.09
N GLN A 127 -10.14 -35.10 8.32
CA GLN A 127 -9.95 -36.25 7.43
C GLN A 127 -9.54 -37.51 8.19
N ASN A 128 -8.56 -37.42 9.09
CA ASN A 128 -7.93 -38.59 9.72
C ASN A 128 -8.56 -39.01 11.05
N ILE A 129 -9.25 -38.12 11.75
CA ILE A 129 -9.90 -38.45 13.03
C ILE A 129 -11.41 -38.49 12.86
N ASP A 130 -12.00 -37.50 12.23
CA ASP A 130 -13.45 -37.44 12.03
C ASP A 130 -13.94 -38.20 10.78
N ASN A 131 -13.02 -38.66 9.92
CA ASN A 131 -13.29 -39.35 8.63
C ASN A 131 -14.18 -38.51 7.67
N ILE A 132 -14.07 -37.19 7.73
CA ILE A 132 -14.83 -36.27 6.88
C ILE A 132 -13.94 -35.83 5.69
N PRO A 133 -14.27 -36.20 4.44
CA PRO A 133 -13.51 -35.79 3.26
C PRO A 133 -13.74 -34.31 2.97
N VAL A 134 -12.78 -33.44 3.35
CA VAL A 134 -12.92 -32.00 3.19
C VAL A 134 -11.66 -31.36 2.59
N GLY A 135 -11.86 -30.41 1.66
CA GLY A 135 -10.79 -29.69 1.02
C GLY A 135 -10.37 -28.41 1.78
N ARG A 136 -9.09 -28.01 1.63
CA ARG A 136 -8.55 -26.77 2.28
C ARG A 136 -9.33 -25.50 1.92
N LYS A 137 -9.81 -25.37 0.68
CA LYS A 137 -10.58 -24.20 0.25
C LYS A 137 -11.90 -24.08 1.00
N LEU A 138 -12.59 -25.21 1.18
CA LEU A 138 -13.86 -25.28 1.89
C LEU A 138 -13.69 -24.95 3.39
N ILE A 139 -12.68 -25.53 4.05
CA ILE A 139 -12.36 -25.20 5.44
C ILE A 139 -12.07 -23.70 5.62
N LYS A 140 -11.27 -23.11 4.70
CA LYS A 140 -10.98 -21.69 4.77
C LYS A 140 -12.24 -20.82 4.61
N ARG A 141 -13.16 -21.21 3.70
CA ARG A 141 -14.45 -20.55 3.52
C ARG A 141 -15.25 -20.59 4.80
N PHE A 142 -15.43 -21.77 5.39
CA PHE A 142 -16.20 -21.94 6.62
C PHE A 142 -15.58 -21.23 7.82
N MET A 143 -14.27 -21.28 7.99
CA MET A 143 -13.60 -20.50 9.04
C MET A 143 -13.87 -18.99 8.91
N ASN A 144 -13.84 -18.46 7.67
CA ASN A 144 -14.17 -17.05 7.44
C ASN A 144 -15.64 -16.74 7.71
N GLU A 145 -16.58 -17.60 7.28
CA GLU A 145 -18.01 -17.45 7.54
C GLU A 145 -18.34 -17.48 9.05
N MET A 146 -17.64 -18.32 9.81
CA MET A 146 -17.78 -18.44 11.26
C MET A 146 -16.98 -17.38 12.03
N GLY A 147 -16.17 -16.56 11.38
CA GLY A 147 -15.30 -15.56 12.01
C GLY A 147 -14.18 -16.15 12.88
N ILE A 148 -13.79 -17.41 12.67
CA ILE A 148 -12.76 -18.09 13.46
C ILE A 148 -11.41 -18.07 12.74
N TYR A 149 -10.35 -17.75 13.50
CA TYR A 149 -8.98 -17.65 13.01
C TYR A 149 -8.01 -18.36 13.94
N ALA A 150 -6.97 -18.97 13.36
CA ALA A 150 -5.93 -19.59 14.18
C ALA A 150 -5.23 -18.53 15.05
N MET A 151 -5.11 -18.80 16.34
CA MET A 151 -4.28 -17.99 17.23
C MET A 151 -2.81 -18.18 16.86
N CYS A 152 -2.22 -17.18 16.26
CA CYS A 152 -0.81 -17.15 15.87
C CYS A 152 -0.21 -15.78 16.21
N PRO A 153 1.10 -15.70 16.39
CA PRO A 153 1.77 -14.42 16.54
C PRO A 153 1.41 -13.51 15.37
N LYS A 154 1.03 -12.27 15.68
CA LYS A 154 0.74 -11.27 14.64
C LYS A 154 2.01 -11.00 13.83
N PRO A 155 1.89 -10.50 12.58
CA PRO A 155 3.04 -10.08 11.79
C PRO A 155 3.90 -9.09 12.58
N ASN A 156 5.21 -9.23 12.48
CA ASN A 156 6.13 -8.28 13.10
C ASN A 156 5.98 -6.92 12.41
N LEU A 157 5.32 -5.98 13.08
CA LEU A 157 5.08 -4.61 12.59
C LEU A 157 6.38 -3.78 12.51
N SER A 158 7.45 -4.22 13.19
CA SER A 158 8.76 -3.60 13.07
C SER A 158 9.50 -3.97 11.78
N LYS A 159 8.97 -4.89 10.96
CA LYS A 159 9.53 -5.14 9.63
C LYS A 159 9.21 -3.97 8.74
N ARG A 160 10.31 -3.32 8.28
CA ARG A 160 10.26 -2.24 7.32
C ARG A 160 9.48 -2.65 6.06
N ASN A 161 8.58 -1.79 5.60
CA ASN A 161 7.95 -1.94 4.31
C ASN A 161 8.98 -1.66 3.20
N LYS A 162 9.27 -2.66 2.35
CA LYS A 162 10.24 -2.54 1.24
C LYS A 162 9.83 -1.51 0.18
N LEU A 163 8.56 -1.14 0.14
CA LEU A 163 8.01 -0.15 -0.80
C LEU A 163 8.24 1.30 -0.33
N HIS A 164 8.56 1.51 0.96
CA HIS A 164 8.83 2.85 1.48
C HIS A 164 10.15 3.38 0.93
N LYS A 165 10.10 4.60 0.41
CA LYS A 165 11.26 5.31 -0.13
C LYS A 165 12.22 5.67 1.01
N ILE A 166 13.50 5.28 0.87
CA ILE A 166 14.56 5.72 1.77
C ILE A 166 15.14 7.01 1.22
N HIS A 167 15.31 7.99 2.11
CA HIS A 167 16.02 9.22 1.79
C HIS A 167 17.52 9.08 2.03
N PRO A 168 18.37 9.73 1.22
CA PRO A 168 19.81 9.68 1.41
C PRO A 168 20.24 10.37 2.71
N TYR A 169 21.37 9.95 3.28
CA TYR A 169 21.99 10.63 4.42
C TYR A 169 22.67 11.91 3.96
N LEU A 170 22.15 13.05 4.42
CA LEU A 170 22.60 14.38 3.98
C LEU A 170 23.60 15.05 4.92
N LEU A 171 23.90 14.45 6.08
CA LEU A 171 24.73 15.09 7.10
C LEU A 171 26.22 14.76 6.98
N ARG A 172 26.61 13.90 6.03
CA ARG A 172 28.03 13.56 5.81
C ARG A 172 28.79 14.81 5.40
N ASN A 173 29.81 15.18 6.18
CA ASN A 173 30.65 16.35 5.96
C ASN A 173 29.89 17.71 6.03
N LEU A 174 28.67 17.72 6.54
CA LEU A 174 27.92 18.96 6.76
C LEU A 174 28.40 19.63 8.05
N CYS A 175 28.94 20.84 7.94
CA CYS A 175 29.21 21.68 9.10
C CYS A 175 27.88 22.27 9.61
N ILE A 176 27.48 21.88 10.83
CA ILE A 176 26.25 22.36 11.47
C ILE A 176 26.65 23.52 12.40
N ASN A 177 26.40 24.76 11.95
CA ASN A 177 26.90 25.97 12.58
C ASN A 177 25.79 26.99 12.96
N LYS A 178 24.51 26.67 12.67
CA LYS A 178 23.38 27.54 12.98
C LYS A 178 22.18 26.78 13.50
N VAL A 179 21.33 27.42 14.24
CA VAL A 179 20.05 26.92 14.72
C VAL A 179 19.10 26.66 13.54
N ASN A 180 18.22 25.68 13.67
CA ASN A 180 17.27 25.25 12.63
C ASN A 180 17.92 24.78 11.31
N GLN A 181 19.22 24.49 11.30
CA GLN A 181 19.86 23.87 10.16
C GLN A 181 19.51 22.39 10.08
N VAL A 182 19.62 21.66 11.19
CA VAL A 182 19.29 20.25 11.28
C VAL A 182 18.50 19.97 12.56
N TRP A 183 17.34 19.36 12.40
CA TRP A 183 16.62 18.76 13.53
C TRP A 183 16.73 17.24 13.46
N ALA A 184 17.12 16.62 14.57
CA ALA A 184 17.02 15.18 14.75
C ALA A 184 15.69 14.81 15.41
N ILE A 185 15.09 13.72 14.96
CA ILE A 185 13.92 13.14 15.62
C ILE A 185 14.13 11.66 15.78
N ASP A 186 13.56 11.15 16.86
CA ASP A 186 13.53 9.73 17.15
C ASP A 186 12.41 9.42 18.15
N ILE A 187 12.12 8.14 18.31
CA ILE A 187 11.08 7.64 19.20
C ILE A 187 11.72 6.70 20.21
N THR A 188 11.46 6.94 21.48
CA THR A 188 11.82 6.00 22.53
C THR A 188 10.59 5.50 23.26
N TYR A 189 10.66 4.27 23.79
CA TYR A 189 9.62 3.74 24.66
C TYR A 189 10.01 3.90 26.14
N ILE A 190 9.01 4.20 26.94
CA ILE A 190 9.11 4.33 28.40
C ILE A 190 8.19 3.28 28.99
N ARG A 191 8.77 2.41 29.80
CA ARG A 191 8.00 1.35 30.48
C ARG A 191 7.13 1.96 31.58
N MET A 192 5.88 1.56 31.65
CA MET A 192 4.95 1.94 32.71
C MET A 192 4.16 0.71 33.14
N GLY A 193 4.24 0.34 34.40
CA GLY A 193 3.48 -0.79 34.93
C GLY A 193 3.41 -1.99 33.96
N ASN A 194 2.22 -2.24 33.43
CA ASN A 194 1.96 -3.36 32.50
C ASN A 194 2.09 -2.98 31.01
N GLY A 195 2.57 -1.78 30.65
CA GLY A 195 2.61 -1.31 29.27
C GLY A 195 3.82 -0.43 28.95
N HIS A 196 3.74 0.18 27.80
CA HIS A 196 4.74 1.12 27.31
C HIS A 196 4.06 2.38 26.79
N MET A 197 4.69 3.54 27.03
CA MET A 197 4.38 4.80 26.35
C MET A 197 5.50 5.10 25.36
N TYR A 198 5.15 5.75 24.26
CA TYR A 198 6.09 6.13 23.21
C TYR A 198 6.31 7.63 23.27
N LEU A 199 7.56 8.02 23.42
CA LEU A 199 7.96 9.42 23.42
C LEU A 199 8.67 9.76 22.12
N THR A 200 8.02 10.55 21.29
CA THR A 200 8.66 11.20 20.14
C THR A 200 9.34 12.49 20.64
N ALA A 201 10.60 12.71 20.28
CA ALA A 201 11.32 13.92 20.59
C ALA A 201 12.00 14.52 19.35
N ILE A 202 12.13 15.84 19.33
CA ILE A 202 12.75 16.60 18.25
C ILE A 202 13.77 17.56 18.86
N ILE A 203 15.02 17.44 18.46
CA ILE A 203 16.11 18.25 19.00
C ILE A 203 16.82 19.02 17.89
N ASP A 204 17.10 20.29 18.10
CA ASP A 204 17.97 21.05 17.22
C ASP A 204 19.42 20.59 17.40
N TRP A 205 20.06 20.21 16.31
CA TRP A 205 21.39 19.60 16.37
C TRP A 205 22.48 20.58 16.81
N HIS A 206 22.37 21.83 16.41
CA HIS A 206 23.35 22.87 16.76
C HIS A 206 23.31 23.23 18.26
N SER A 207 22.15 23.64 18.72
CA SER A 207 21.98 24.19 20.09
C SER A 207 21.69 23.13 21.16
N ARG A 208 21.34 21.88 20.74
CA ARG A 208 20.81 20.84 21.62
C ARG A 208 19.47 21.20 22.26
N PHE A 209 18.81 22.25 21.81
CA PHE A 209 17.51 22.65 22.29
C PHE A 209 16.41 21.67 21.82
N LEU A 210 15.59 21.20 22.76
CA LEU A 210 14.45 20.34 22.42
C LEU A 210 13.31 21.21 21.90
N VAL A 211 13.10 21.18 20.59
CA VAL A 211 12.09 22.00 19.90
C VAL A 211 10.69 21.40 19.94
N GLY A 212 10.56 20.09 20.19
CA GLY A 212 9.27 19.44 20.26
C GLY A 212 9.31 18.06 20.88
N TRP A 213 8.20 17.64 21.43
CA TRP A 213 7.99 16.28 21.90
C TRP A 213 6.50 15.94 21.96
N GLU A 214 6.15 14.66 21.86
CA GLU A 214 4.81 14.15 22.07
C GLU A 214 4.87 12.78 22.72
N LEU A 215 3.98 12.52 23.68
CA LEU A 215 3.84 11.24 24.37
C LEU A 215 2.55 10.56 23.91
N SER A 216 2.65 9.33 23.46
CA SER A 216 1.52 8.52 22.95
C SER A 216 1.56 7.10 23.52
N ASP A 217 0.41 6.46 23.55
CA ASP A 217 0.23 5.03 23.84
C ASP A 217 0.37 4.16 22.58
N THR A 218 0.41 4.76 21.38
CA THR A 218 0.58 4.08 20.11
C THR A 218 1.87 4.50 19.41
N LEU A 219 2.41 3.60 18.58
CA LEU A 219 3.60 3.83 17.74
C LEU A 219 3.18 4.23 16.32
N ASP A 220 2.13 5.01 16.18
CA ASP A 220 1.59 5.45 14.90
C ASP A 220 2.30 6.69 14.35
N THR A 221 2.06 7.00 13.07
CA THR A 221 2.60 8.20 12.42
C THR A 221 1.97 9.50 12.93
N ALA A 222 0.69 9.45 13.35
CA ALA A 222 -0.06 10.65 13.74
C ALA A 222 0.57 11.43 14.93
N PRO A 223 0.98 10.79 16.06
CA PRO A 223 1.67 11.48 17.15
C PRO A 223 3.01 12.09 16.73
N VAL A 224 3.74 11.40 15.85
CA VAL A 224 5.02 11.91 15.32
C VAL A 224 4.80 13.16 14.49
N LEU A 225 3.82 13.13 13.62
CA LEU A 225 3.47 14.28 12.77
C LEU A 225 2.96 15.47 13.59
N GLU A 226 2.19 15.21 14.64
CA GLU A 226 1.71 16.22 15.57
C GLU A 226 2.86 16.90 16.32
N ALA A 227 3.86 16.15 16.79
CA ALA A 227 5.06 16.70 17.39
C ALA A 227 5.80 17.64 16.43
N VAL A 228 5.93 17.25 15.16
CA VAL A 228 6.58 18.05 14.12
C VAL A 228 5.79 19.32 13.81
N LYS A 229 4.46 19.22 13.69
CA LYS A 229 3.58 20.37 13.43
C LYS A 229 3.71 21.43 14.54
N LYS A 230 3.63 20.99 15.79
CA LYS A 230 3.78 21.86 16.97
C LYS A 230 5.17 22.52 17.03
N ALA A 231 6.22 21.74 16.75
CA ALA A 231 7.58 22.26 16.73
C ALA A 231 7.77 23.35 15.66
N ILE A 232 7.29 23.08 14.43
CA ILE A 232 7.37 24.03 13.31
C ILE A 232 6.56 25.30 13.59
N GLN A 233 5.37 25.17 14.16
CA GLN A 233 4.52 26.31 14.50
C GLN A 233 5.18 27.23 15.52
N ARG A 234 5.89 26.66 16.50
CA ARG A 234 6.49 27.41 17.60
C ARG A 234 7.87 27.98 17.29
N TYR A 235 8.68 27.26 16.56
CA TYR A 235 10.12 27.55 16.39
C TYR A 235 10.56 27.72 14.94
N GLY A 236 9.62 27.70 13.99
CA GLY A 236 9.95 27.73 12.57
C GLY A 236 10.32 26.35 12.03
N LYS A 237 10.75 26.28 10.78
CA LYS A 237 11.08 25.03 10.10
C LYS A 237 12.60 24.81 10.00
N PRO A 238 13.09 23.58 10.11
CA PRO A 238 14.49 23.27 9.83
C PRO A 238 14.75 23.20 8.32
N GLU A 239 16.03 23.29 7.93
CA GLU A 239 16.46 23.02 6.56
C GLU A 239 16.48 21.52 6.28
N ILE A 240 16.99 20.73 7.22
CA ILE A 240 17.12 19.28 7.14
C ILE A 240 16.49 18.64 8.37
N ARG A 241 15.79 17.55 8.13
CA ARG A 241 15.26 16.70 9.16
C ARG A 241 15.92 15.32 9.11
N ASN A 242 16.61 14.93 10.16
CA ASN A 242 17.28 13.65 10.28
C ASN A 242 16.47 12.68 11.15
N SER A 243 16.30 11.43 10.70
CA SER A 243 15.67 10.34 11.44
C SER A 243 16.32 9.01 11.10
N ASP A 244 15.98 7.99 11.84
CA ASP A 244 16.23 6.61 11.44
C ASP A 244 15.30 6.17 10.29
N GLN A 245 15.36 4.90 9.89
CA GLN A 245 14.53 4.33 8.83
C GLN A 245 13.22 3.73 9.37
N GLY A 246 12.72 4.20 10.51
CA GLY A 246 11.46 3.77 11.09
C GLY A 246 10.27 3.94 10.14
N CYS A 247 9.28 3.05 10.23
CA CYS A 247 8.09 3.08 9.36
C CYS A 247 7.29 4.37 9.50
N GLN A 248 7.31 5.01 10.66
CA GLN A 248 6.65 6.30 10.92
C GLN A 248 7.26 7.43 10.08
N PHE A 249 8.59 7.42 9.92
CA PHE A 249 9.34 8.44 9.19
C PHE A 249 9.37 8.24 7.69
N THR A 250 9.00 7.04 7.23
CA THR A 250 8.93 6.67 5.81
C THR A 250 7.50 6.62 5.27
N SER A 251 6.48 6.93 6.10
CA SER A 251 5.09 6.97 5.69
C SER A 251 4.82 8.10 4.69
N ASP A 252 3.88 7.88 3.77
CA ASP A 252 3.55 8.86 2.73
C ASP A 252 3.01 10.16 3.31
N GLU A 253 2.21 10.09 4.37
CA GLU A 253 1.66 11.26 5.05
C GLU A 253 2.77 12.15 5.61
N TYR A 254 3.72 11.54 6.30
CA TYR A 254 4.84 12.24 6.92
C TYR A 254 5.79 12.83 5.87
N THR A 255 6.18 12.07 4.87
CA THR A 255 7.09 12.51 3.81
C THR A 255 6.48 13.61 2.95
N THR A 256 5.19 13.52 2.63
CA THR A 256 4.43 14.55 1.90
C THR A 256 4.35 15.85 2.70
N TYR A 257 4.07 15.76 4.01
CA TYR A 257 4.03 16.94 4.87
C TYR A 257 5.34 17.71 4.88
N LEU A 258 6.48 17.02 5.00
CA LEU A 258 7.81 17.67 4.99
C LEU A 258 8.15 18.25 3.62
N LYS A 259 7.85 17.52 2.54
CA LYS A 259 8.06 17.97 1.16
C LYS A 259 7.29 19.27 0.87
N ASN A 260 6.01 19.33 1.25
CA ASN A 260 5.17 20.52 1.04
C ASN A 260 5.67 21.76 1.79
N ARG A 261 6.49 21.58 2.82
CA ARG A 261 7.13 22.68 3.57
C ARG A 261 8.56 22.98 3.13
N GLY A 262 9.08 22.28 2.13
CA GLY A 262 10.44 22.43 1.62
C GLY A 262 11.52 21.97 2.60
N ILE A 263 11.20 21.03 3.50
CA ILE A 263 12.14 20.44 4.47
C ILE A 263 12.79 19.22 3.82
N ARG A 264 14.13 19.21 3.73
CA ARG A 264 14.88 18.07 3.19
C ARG A 264 14.93 16.95 4.21
N GLN A 265 14.66 15.73 3.77
CA GLN A 265 14.75 14.54 4.62
C GLN A 265 16.11 13.90 4.50
N SER A 266 16.69 13.57 5.64
CA SER A 266 17.90 12.78 5.80
C SER A 266 17.57 11.54 6.62
N MET A 267 18.06 10.40 6.22
CA MET A 267 17.88 9.15 6.97
C MET A 267 19.23 8.48 7.22
N ASP A 268 19.38 7.99 8.44
CA ASP A 268 20.59 7.30 8.86
C ASP A 268 20.82 6.04 8.04
N GLY A 269 22.07 5.74 7.73
CA GLY A 269 22.44 4.50 7.05
C GLY A 269 22.22 3.29 7.96
N LYS A 270 21.90 2.14 7.37
CA LYS A 270 21.72 0.90 8.11
C LYS A 270 23.00 0.55 8.88
N GLY A 271 22.90 0.45 10.22
CA GLY A 271 24.03 0.10 11.09
C GLY A 271 24.97 1.25 11.48
N ARG A 272 24.59 2.52 11.22
CA ARG A 272 25.37 3.72 11.58
C ARG A 272 24.74 4.43 12.78
N TRP A 273 25.03 3.95 13.97
CA TRP A 273 24.56 4.52 15.24
C TRP A 273 25.07 5.97 15.51
N VAL A 274 26.15 6.37 14.86
CA VAL A 274 26.73 7.73 15.03
C VAL A 274 25.83 8.83 14.43
N ASP A 275 24.99 8.44 13.47
CA ASP A 275 24.24 9.38 12.65
C ASP A 275 23.01 10.01 13.39
N ASN A 276 22.63 9.49 14.59
CA ASN A 276 21.55 10.05 15.41
C ASN A 276 21.93 10.21 16.89
N VAL A 277 23.24 10.21 17.17
CA VAL A 277 23.82 10.19 18.53
C VAL A 277 23.31 11.35 19.43
N VAL A 278 22.92 12.48 18.85
CA VAL A 278 22.49 13.65 19.60
C VAL A 278 21.21 13.38 20.37
N ILE A 279 20.20 12.84 19.68
CA ILE A 279 18.91 12.56 20.29
C ILE A 279 18.95 11.29 21.15
N GLU A 280 19.73 10.28 20.74
CA GLU A 280 19.94 9.08 21.55
C GLU A 280 20.58 9.41 22.90
N ARG A 281 21.58 10.33 22.91
CA ARG A 281 22.19 10.83 24.14
C ARG A 281 21.18 11.58 24.99
N TRP A 282 20.30 12.39 24.40
CA TRP A 282 19.24 13.08 25.12
C TRP A 282 18.27 12.07 25.76
N PHE A 283 17.81 11.06 25.03
CA PHE A 283 16.98 10.00 25.59
C PHE A 283 17.63 9.27 26.76
N ARG A 284 18.92 9.00 26.63
CA ARG A 284 19.70 8.37 27.72
C ARG A 284 19.69 9.28 28.95
N SER A 285 19.93 10.57 28.79
CA SER A 285 19.89 11.54 29.89
C SER A 285 18.51 11.60 30.53
N LEU A 286 17.47 11.75 29.74
CA LEU A 286 16.07 11.73 30.21
C LEU A 286 15.77 10.47 31.07
N LYS A 287 16.15 9.29 30.55
CA LYS A 287 15.88 8.03 31.25
C LYS A 287 16.63 7.94 32.58
N ILE A 288 17.92 8.26 32.59
CA ILE A 288 18.77 8.14 33.79
C ILE A 288 18.45 9.23 34.81
N GLU A 289 18.24 10.47 34.37
CA GLU A 289 18.11 11.60 35.26
C GLU A 289 16.67 11.80 35.76
N HIS A 290 15.67 11.32 34.99
CA HIS A 290 14.29 11.61 35.30
C HIS A 290 13.36 10.38 35.31
N ILE A 291 13.42 9.51 34.30
CA ILE A 291 12.43 8.42 34.22
C ILE A 291 12.69 7.33 35.25
N TYR A 292 13.94 6.88 35.39
CA TYR A 292 14.27 5.78 36.29
C TYR A 292 14.22 6.14 37.78
N PRO A 293 14.57 7.37 38.19
CA PRO A 293 14.43 7.77 39.61
C PRO A 293 12.99 7.98 40.07
N TYR A 294 12.05 8.21 39.13
CA TYR A 294 10.65 8.47 39.47
C TYR A 294 9.76 7.34 38.93
N GLU A 295 8.93 6.76 39.79
CA GLU A 295 7.88 5.82 39.39
C GLU A 295 6.63 6.60 38.97
N TYR A 296 6.34 6.57 37.69
CA TYR A 296 5.11 7.15 37.14
C TYR A 296 4.03 6.09 37.05
N LEU A 297 2.91 6.28 37.73
CA LEU A 297 1.80 5.35 37.74
C LEU A 297 0.83 5.60 36.58
N THR A 298 0.71 6.83 36.15
CA THR A 298 -0.24 7.22 35.10
C THR A 298 0.45 7.95 33.92
N PRO A 299 -0.08 7.82 32.68
CA PRO A 299 0.41 8.57 31.52
C PRO A 299 0.36 10.10 31.72
N ARG A 300 -0.61 10.59 32.52
CA ARG A 300 -0.75 12.01 32.86
C ARG A 300 0.41 12.51 33.72
N GLU A 301 0.77 11.75 34.74
CA GLU A 301 1.93 12.07 35.61
C GLU A 301 3.22 12.07 34.81
N LEU A 302 3.42 11.02 33.96
CA LEU A 302 4.57 10.93 33.09
C LEU A 302 4.66 12.13 32.14
N ARG A 303 3.56 12.58 31.57
CA ARG A 303 3.52 13.77 30.68
C ARG A 303 3.91 15.04 31.43
N VAL A 304 3.45 15.22 32.67
CA VAL A 304 3.83 16.35 33.53
C VAL A 304 5.32 16.30 33.87
N GLY A 305 5.81 15.12 34.25
CA GLY A 305 7.23 14.92 34.56
C GLY A 305 8.14 15.21 33.35
N ILE A 306 7.81 14.67 32.18
CA ILE A 306 8.59 14.96 30.95
C ILE A 306 8.59 16.46 30.63
N ARG A 307 7.46 17.15 30.78
CA ARG A 307 7.38 18.60 30.55
C ARG A 307 8.31 19.35 31.49
N LYS A 308 8.34 18.99 32.78
CA LYS A 308 9.23 19.57 33.77
C LYS A 308 10.69 19.36 33.38
N TYR A 309 11.08 18.13 33.10
CA TYR A 309 12.45 17.81 32.67
C TYR A 309 12.87 18.54 31.39
N VAL A 310 11.99 18.63 30.40
CA VAL A 310 12.28 19.39 29.17
C VAL A 310 12.53 20.85 29.43
N ASN A 311 11.77 21.49 30.34
CA ASN A 311 12.02 22.84 30.74
C ASN A 311 13.36 22.99 31.44
N GLU A 312 13.65 22.14 32.45
CA GLU A 312 14.94 22.13 33.15
C GLU A 312 16.10 21.92 32.17
N TYR A 313 15.97 20.95 31.25
CA TYR A 313 16.98 20.65 30.23
C TYR A 313 17.23 21.85 29.31
N ASN A 314 16.19 22.47 28.81
CA ASN A 314 16.32 23.60 27.86
C ASN A 314 16.80 24.88 28.49
N PHE A 315 16.34 25.24 29.71
CA PHE A 315 16.50 26.57 30.28
C PHE A 315 17.46 26.64 31.47
N GLU A 316 17.72 25.50 32.13
CA GLU A 316 18.53 25.51 33.36
C GLU A 316 19.79 24.68 33.23
N ARG A 317 19.75 23.60 32.47
CA ARG A 317 20.88 22.68 32.34
C ARG A 317 21.97 23.26 31.44
N SER A 318 23.16 23.46 31.98
CA SER A 318 24.34 23.90 31.22
C SER A 318 24.98 22.76 30.44
N HIS A 319 25.50 23.05 29.24
CA HIS A 319 26.15 22.09 28.36
C HIS A 319 27.62 22.44 28.12
N GLN A 320 28.52 21.54 28.44
CA GLN A 320 29.97 21.72 28.25
C GLN A 320 30.34 22.02 26.79
N THR A 321 29.67 21.42 25.84
CA THR A 321 29.90 21.65 24.39
C THR A 321 29.58 23.09 23.97
N HIS A 322 28.83 23.80 24.74
CA HIS A 322 28.44 25.20 24.50
C HIS A 322 29.07 26.18 25.50
N GLY A 323 30.25 25.84 26.06
CA GLY A 323 30.88 26.68 27.04
C GLY A 323 30.02 26.89 28.30
N TYR A 324 29.31 25.85 28.73
CA TYR A 324 28.38 25.88 29.88
C TYR A 324 27.13 26.75 29.69
N GLN A 325 26.83 27.18 28.47
CA GLN A 325 25.54 27.80 28.17
C GLN A 325 24.41 26.76 28.16
N THR A 326 23.19 27.23 28.45
CA THR A 326 22.01 26.36 28.30
C THR A 326 21.59 26.23 26.82
N PRO A 327 20.88 25.17 26.44
CA PRO A 327 20.36 25.03 25.07
C PRO A 327 19.52 26.23 24.62
N SER A 328 18.74 26.82 25.53
CA SER A 328 17.93 27.99 25.23
C SER A 328 18.76 29.23 24.93
N GLN A 329 19.86 29.45 25.66
CA GLN A 329 20.76 30.61 25.43
C GLN A 329 21.38 30.50 24.02
N VAL A 330 21.81 29.31 23.62
CA VAL A 330 22.38 29.07 22.29
C VAL A 330 21.32 29.18 21.20
N TYR A 331 20.12 28.60 21.43
CA TYR A 331 19.04 28.57 20.44
C TYR A 331 18.43 29.97 20.21
N LEU A 332 18.18 30.73 21.26
CA LEU A 332 17.56 32.06 21.21
C LEU A 332 18.54 33.18 20.98
N GLY A 333 19.86 32.91 20.96
CA GLY A 333 20.90 33.93 20.79
C GLY A 333 21.00 34.93 21.97
N ARG A 334 20.46 34.58 23.14
CA ARG A 334 20.55 35.42 24.34
C ARG A 334 21.87 35.09 25.05
N GLN A 335 22.81 36.04 25.02
CA GLN A 335 23.92 36.02 25.96
C GLN A 335 23.37 36.04 27.37
N ALA A 336 23.98 35.30 28.30
CA ALA A 336 23.68 35.42 29.72
C ALA A 336 23.94 36.87 30.14
N ALA A 337 22.92 37.51 30.68
CA ALA A 337 23.08 38.80 31.31
C ALA A 337 23.85 38.64 32.62
#